data_9dcee372112b8cce2e701bda5eb81e61
#
_entry.id   9dcee372112b8cce2e701bda5eb81e61
#
_cell.length_a   1.000
_cell.length_b   1.000
_cell.length_c   1.000
_cell.angle_alpha   90.00
_cell.angle_beta   90.00
_cell.angle_gamma   90.00
#
_symmetry.space_group_name_H-M   'P 1'
#
loop_
_entity.id
_entity.type
_entity.pdbx_description
1 polymer ?
#
loop_
_entity_poly.entity_id
_entity_poly.type
_entity_poly.pdbx_seq_one_letter_code
_entity_poly.pdbx_strand_id
1 'polypeptide(L)'
;MEQRISLVTFGVRELARARAFYEALGWRGAQQPDDEIAFFQAGGMVFGLWTALGGHGAPGIELAHNVRSPEEVDALLAAAERAGATIVRPAARAEWGGYTGAFADPEGYVWEVAHNPDWRLADDGSVSLP
;
A
#
# COMPACT_ATOMS: atom_id res chain seq x y z
N MET A 1 22.71 -11.83 5.24
CA MET A 1 21.46 -11.55 4.48
C MET A 1 21.69 -10.23 3.75
N GLU A 2 21.45 -10.19 2.45
CA GLU A 2 21.51 -8.92 1.71
C GLU A 2 20.41 -7.97 2.21
N GLN A 3 20.69 -6.66 2.16
CA GLN A 3 19.78 -5.62 2.67
C GLN A 3 18.66 -5.33 1.63
N ARG A 4 17.76 -6.29 1.46
CA ARG A 4 16.61 -6.19 0.54
C ARG A 4 15.44 -7.05 0.98
N ILE A 5 14.24 -6.67 0.56
CA ILE A 5 13.01 -7.44 0.73
C ILE A 5 12.57 -7.91 -0.65
N SER A 6 12.29 -9.21 -0.81
CA SER A 6 11.84 -9.80 -2.08
C SER A 6 10.32 -9.86 -2.20
N LEU A 7 9.64 -10.11 -1.09
CA LEU A 7 8.20 -10.34 -1.05
C LEU A 7 7.62 -9.87 0.28
N VAL A 8 6.48 -9.18 0.23
CA VAL A 8 5.59 -8.96 1.37
C VAL A 8 4.28 -9.66 1.06
N THR A 9 3.81 -10.53 1.97
CA THR A 9 2.55 -11.25 1.82
C THR A 9 1.57 -10.82 2.90
N PHE A 10 0.37 -10.44 2.48
CA PHE A 10 -0.75 -10.17 3.38
C PHE A 10 -1.65 -11.40 3.50
N GLY A 11 -1.96 -11.79 4.73
CA GLY A 11 -3.05 -12.73 5.00
C GLY A 11 -4.39 -12.05 4.74
N VAL A 12 -5.24 -12.66 3.92
CA VAL A 12 -6.54 -12.10 3.53
C VAL A 12 -7.64 -13.13 3.73
N ARG A 13 -8.83 -12.68 4.06
CA ARG A 13 -10.00 -13.56 4.23
C ARG A 13 -10.64 -13.91 2.89
N GLU A 14 -10.70 -12.94 1.97
CA GLU A 14 -11.35 -13.05 0.67
C GLU A 14 -10.41 -12.53 -0.43
N LEU A 15 -9.76 -13.47 -1.13
CA LEU A 15 -8.76 -13.14 -2.16
C LEU A 15 -9.33 -12.26 -3.28
N ALA A 16 -10.51 -12.60 -3.79
CA ALA A 16 -11.13 -11.86 -4.89
C ALA A 16 -11.40 -10.40 -4.52
N ARG A 17 -11.91 -10.15 -3.32
CA ARG A 17 -12.16 -8.79 -2.80
C ARG A 17 -10.86 -8.02 -2.60
N ALA A 18 -9.86 -8.62 -1.97
CA ALA A 18 -8.57 -7.99 -1.73
C ALA A 18 -7.88 -7.65 -3.06
N ARG A 19 -7.85 -8.59 -4.00
CA ARG A 19 -7.29 -8.36 -5.34
C ARG A 19 -8.01 -7.24 -6.07
N ALA A 20 -9.35 -7.25 -6.09
CA ALA A 20 -10.16 -6.22 -6.76
C ALA A 20 -9.91 -4.81 -6.19
N PHE A 21 -9.64 -4.70 -4.88
CA PHE A 21 -9.30 -3.42 -4.26
C PHE A 21 -8.03 -2.82 -4.87
N TYR A 22 -6.92 -3.58 -4.94
CA TYR A 22 -5.66 -3.07 -5.51
C TYR A 22 -5.78 -2.81 -7.01
N GLU A 23 -6.54 -3.63 -7.74
CA GLU A 23 -6.86 -3.37 -9.15
C GLU A 23 -7.66 -2.08 -9.34
N ALA A 24 -8.59 -1.76 -8.44
CA ALA A 24 -9.34 -0.50 -8.45
C ALA A 24 -8.44 0.73 -8.19
N LEU A 25 -7.34 0.55 -7.45
CA LEU A 25 -6.32 1.58 -7.26
C LEU A 25 -5.36 1.72 -8.46
N GLY A 26 -5.51 0.90 -9.48
CA GLY A 26 -4.70 0.98 -10.69
C GLY A 26 -3.59 -0.07 -10.81
N TRP A 27 -3.45 -0.99 -9.84
CA TRP A 27 -2.48 -2.07 -9.95
C TRP A 27 -2.88 -3.03 -11.07
N ARG A 28 -1.89 -3.60 -11.75
CA ARG A 28 -2.09 -4.43 -12.95
C ARG A 28 -1.20 -5.67 -12.91
N GLY A 29 -1.55 -6.64 -13.73
CA GLY A 29 -0.70 -7.80 -13.99
C GLY A 29 -0.66 -8.80 -12.85
N ALA A 30 -1.72 -8.90 -12.05
CA ALA A 30 -1.78 -9.92 -11.00
C ALA A 30 -1.59 -11.32 -11.58
N GLN A 31 -0.69 -12.08 -10.95
CA GLN A 31 -0.54 -13.50 -11.19
C GLN A 31 -1.29 -14.26 -10.10
N GLN A 32 -2.20 -15.14 -10.49
CA GLN A 32 -2.99 -15.94 -9.54
C GLN A 32 -2.86 -17.40 -9.93
N PRO A 33 -1.87 -18.13 -9.37
CA PRO A 33 -1.63 -19.54 -9.73
C PRO A 33 -2.73 -20.49 -9.27
N ASP A 34 -3.49 -20.14 -8.24
CA ASP A 34 -4.60 -20.90 -7.71
C ASP A 34 -5.64 -20.00 -7.03
N ASP A 35 -6.63 -20.58 -6.37
CA ASP A 35 -7.72 -19.85 -5.71
C ASP A 35 -7.33 -19.24 -4.36
N GLU A 36 -6.12 -19.49 -3.86
CA GLU A 36 -5.69 -19.06 -2.53
C GLU A 36 -4.73 -17.88 -2.54
N ILE A 37 -3.97 -17.66 -3.63
CA ILE A 37 -2.89 -16.68 -3.66
C ILE A 37 -2.89 -15.86 -4.94
N ALA A 38 -2.59 -14.56 -4.81
CA ALA A 38 -2.32 -13.66 -5.94
C ALA A 38 -1.08 -12.82 -5.67
N PHE A 39 -0.33 -12.50 -6.72
CA PHE A 39 0.88 -11.70 -6.67
C PHE A 39 0.81 -10.52 -7.62
N PHE A 40 1.31 -9.36 -7.17
CA PHE A 40 1.56 -8.19 -7.99
C PHE A 40 3.04 -7.86 -7.99
N GLN A 41 3.56 -7.39 -9.12
CA GLN A 41 4.87 -6.75 -9.14
C GLN A 41 4.73 -5.35 -8.50
N ALA A 42 5.49 -5.09 -7.45
CA ALA A 42 5.47 -3.83 -6.69
C ALA A 42 6.87 -3.21 -6.67
N GLY A 43 7.22 -2.46 -7.73
CA GLY A 43 8.56 -1.96 -7.92
C GLY A 43 9.58 -3.12 -8.01
N GLY A 44 10.64 -3.07 -7.23
CA GLY A 44 11.67 -4.10 -7.18
C GLY A 44 11.34 -5.32 -6.30
N MET A 45 10.11 -5.41 -5.79
CA MET A 45 9.68 -6.49 -4.92
C MET A 45 8.31 -7.03 -5.38
N VAL A 46 7.87 -8.11 -4.76
CA VAL A 46 6.55 -8.71 -5.01
C VAL A 46 5.64 -8.43 -3.82
N PHE A 47 4.38 -8.16 -4.10
CA PHE A 47 3.32 -8.04 -3.11
C PHE A 47 2.34 -9.20 -3.27
N GLY A 48 2.13 -9.98 -2.22
CA GLY A 48 1.29 -11.17 -2.21
C GLY A 48 0.05 -11.01 -1.35
N LEU A 49 -1.04 -11.60 -1.79
CA LEU A 49 -2.30 -11.76 -1.05
C LEU A 49 -2.56 -13.25 -0.92
N TRP A 50 -2.71 -13.79 0.31
CA TRP A 50 -2.77 -15.23 0.53
C TRP A 50 -3.75 -15.61 1.64
N THR A 51 -4.77 -16.39 1.31
CA THR A 51 -5.78 -16.83 2.29
C THR A 51 -5.23 -17.84 3.29
N ALA A 52 -4.32 -18.72 2.87
CA ALA A 52 -3.77 -19.76 3.73
C ALA A 52 -2.71 -19.25 4.73
N LEU A 53 -2.24 -18.02 4.61
CA LEU A 53 -1.35 -17.42 5.61
C LEU A 53 -2.03 -17.29 6.97
N GLY A 54 -3.35 -17.13 6.96
CA GLY A 54 -4.16 -16.93 8.15
C GLY A 54 -4.16 -15.45 8.60
N GLY A 55 -5.19 -15.08 9.34
CA GLY A 55 -5.34 -13.73 9.87
C GLY A 55 -5.75 -12.70 8.82
N HIS A 56 -5.86 -11.47 9.29
CA HIS A 56 -6.13 -10.28 8.49
C HIS A 56 -5.73 -9.05 9.31
N GLY A 57 -5.28 -7.99 8.64
CA GLY A 57 -4.68 -6.86 9.31
C GLY A 57 -3.40 -7.23 10.06
N ALA A 58 -2.61 -6.28 10.43
CA ALA A 58 -1.33 -6.55 11.06
C ALA A 58 -0.98 -5.45 12.08
N PRO A 59 -1.26 -5.63 13.38
CA PRO A 59 -0.79 -4.71 14.39
C PRO A 59 0.75 -4.67 14.39
N GLY A 60 1.31 -3.46 14.48
CA GLY A 60 2.76 -3.25 14.46
C GLY A 60 3.38 -3.22 13.07
N ILE A 61 2.58 -3.27 12.00
CA ILE A 61 3.01 -3.08 10.62
C ILE A 61 2.16 -1.99 9.97
N GLU A 62 2.83 -1.07 9.29
CA GLU A 62 2.21 -0.09 8.41
C GLU A 62 3.07 0.02 7.15
N LEU A 63 2.47 -0.10 5.98
CA LEU A 63 3.16 0.17 4.73
C LEU A 63 2.99 1.64 4.35
N ALA A 64 3.95 2.19 3.64
CA ALA A 64 3.87 3.56 3.17
C ALA A 64 3.99 3.63 1.64
N HIS A 65 3.18 4.51 1.05
CA HIS A 65 3.25 4.90 -0.34
C HIS A 65 3.56 6.39 -0.43
N ASN A 66 4.77 6.73 -0.89
CA ASN A 66 5.17 8.12 -1.04
C ASN A 66 4.68 8.67 -2.39
N VAL A 67 4.21 9.90 -2.35
CA VAL A 67 3.73 10.65 -3.52
C VAL A 67 4.48 11.98 -3.65
N ARG A 68 4.33 12.66 -4.79
CA ARG A 68 5.15 13.82 -5.15
C ARG A 68 4.63 15.15 -4.61
N SER A 69 3.37 15.20 -4.18
CA SER A 69 2.79 16.44 -3.65
C SER A 69 1.71 16.16 -2.59
N PRO A 70 1.36 17.16 -1.76
CA PRO A 70 0.22 17.06 -0.84
C PRO A 70 -1.10 16.78 -1.56
N GLU A 71 -1.32 17.34 -2.74
CA GLU A 71 -2.53 17.13 -3.53
C GLU A 71 -2.66 15.67 -3.97
N GLU A 72 -1.54 15.00 -4.26
CA GLU A 72 -1.53 13.56 -4.57
C GLU A 72 -1.88 12.72 -3.34
N VAL A 73 -1.54 13.15 -2.12
CA VAL A 73 -1.99 12.49 -0.89
C VAL A 73 -3.52 12.53 -0.80
N ASP A 74 -4.11 13.70 -0.95
CA ASP A 74 -5.57 13.87 -0.89
C ASP A 74 -6.26 13.03 -1.99
N ALA A 75 -5.75 13.07 -3.21
CA ALA A 75 -6.31 12.34 -4.34
C ALA A 75 -6.26 10.82 -4.13
N LEU A 76 -5.16 10.29 -3.61
CA LEU A 76 -5.01 8.86 -3.38
C LEU A 76 -5.89 8.38 -2.22
N LEU A 77 -6.00 9.13 -1.13
CA LEU A 77 -6.91 8.80 -0.03
C LEU A 77 -8.37 8.76 -0.51
N ALA A 78 -8.80 9.73 -1.32
CA ALA A 78 -10.13 9.73 -1.91
C ALA A 78 -10.36 8.54 -2.85
N ALA A 79 -9.37 8.17 -3.66
CA ALA A 79 -9.45 7.00 -4.53
C ALA A 79 -9.52 5.69 -3.73
N ALA A 80 -8.74 5.57 -2.65
CA ALA A 80 -8.78 4.42 -1.77
C ALA A 80 -10.15 4.23 -1.11
N GLU A 81 -10.76 5.32 -0.62
CA GLU A 81 -12.11 5.27 -0.04
C GLU A 81 -13.14 4.81 -1.08
N ARG A 82 -13.10 5.34 -2.30
CA ARG A 82 -13.99 4.89 -3.39
C ARG A 82 -13.76 3.41 -3.76
N ALA A 83 -12.54 2.92 -3.59
CA ALA A 83 -12.20 1.51 -3.86
C ALA A 83 -12.60 0.55 -2.72
N GLY A 84 -13.06 1.07 -1.58
CA GLY A 84 -13.53 0.27 -0.46
C GLY A 84 -12.67 0.35 0.80
N ALA A 85 -11.67 1.23 0.84
CA ALA A 85 -10.86 1.46 2.05
C ALA A 85 -11.62 2.29 3.09
N THR A 86 -11.16 2.20 4.33
CA THR A 86 -11.56 3.08 5.42
C THR A 86 -10.44 4.07 5.70
N ILE A 87 -10.75 5.36 5.77
CA ILE A 87 -9.76 6.37 6.17
C ILE A 87 -9.54 6.26 7.68
N VAL A 88 -8.31 5.91 8.08
CA VAL A 88 -7.94 5.75 9.51
C VAL A 88 -7.22 6.97 10.07
N ARG A 89 -6.54 7.74 9.22
CA ARG A 89 -5.97 9.05 9.55
C ARG A 89 -6.27 10.01 8.39
N PRO A 90 -7.06 11.07 8.61
CA PRO A 90 -7.22 12.12 7.60
C PRO A 90 -5.88 12.77 7.24
N ALA A 91 -5.76 13.24 6.00
CA ALA A 91 -4.56 13.93 5.56
C ALA A 91 -4.35 15.22 6.37
N ALA A 92 -3.12 15.41 6.84
CA ALA A 92 -2.72 16.59 7.62
C ALA A 92 -1.21 16.84 7.50
N ARG A 93 -0.80 18.06 7.82
CA ARG A 93 0.61 18.39 7.96
C ARG A 93 1.19 17.70 9.19
N ALA A 94 2.34 17.09 9.01
CA ALA A 94 3.10 16.46 10.09
C ALA A 94 4.14 17.42 10.66
N GLU A 95 4.50 17.25 11.94
CA GLU A 95 5.51 18.08 12.61
C GLU A 95 6.89 18.02 11.96
N TRP A 96 7.22 16.88 11.33
CA TRP A 96 8.48 16.68 10.60
C TRP A 96 8.50 17.36 9.20
N GLY A 97 7.45 18.11 8.83
CA GLY A 97 7.40 18.92 7.62
C GLY A 97 6.68 18.28 6.43
N GLY A 98 6.28 17.04 6.53
CA GLY A 98 5.53 16.35 5.48
C GLY A 98 4.03 16.59 5.52
N TYR A 99 3.33 15.92 4.59
CA TYR A 99 1.86 15.87 4.55
C TYR A 99 1.44 14.41 4.38
N THR A 100 0.64 13.88 5.30
CA THR A 100 0.37 12.45 5.35
C THR A 100 -1.04 12.15 5.86
N GLY A 101 -1.57 11.03 5.40
CA GLY A 101 -2.78 10.40 5.90
C GLY A 101 -2.67 8.89 5.78
N ALA A 102 -3.69 8.15 6.17
CA ALA A 102 -3.67 6.71 6.07
C ALA A 102 -5.05 6.11 5.83
N PHE A 103 -5.08 5.02 5.12
CA PHE A 103 -6.27 4.19 4.93
C PHE A 103 -6.00 2.74 5.36
N ALA A 104 -7.05 2.06 5.79
CA ALA A 104 -7.04 0.61 5.93
C ALA A 104 -7.68 -0.01 4.69
N ASP A 105 -7.05 -1.02 4.11
CA ASP A 105 -7.64 -1.80 3.04
C ASP A 105 -8.84 -2.62 3.54
N PRO A 106 -9.62 -3.31 2.67
CA PRO A 106 -10.79 -4.09 3.11
C PRO A 106 -10.46 -5.22 4.10
N GLU A 107 -9.20 -5.64 4.19
CA GLU A 107 -8.73 -6.66 5.13
C GLU A 107 -8.14 -6.06 6.43
N GLY A 108 -8.08 -4.72 6.54
CA GLY A 108 -7.62 -4.02 7.73
C GLY A 108 -6.13 -3.68 7.74
N TYR A 109 -5.42 -3.86 6.63
CA TYR A 109 -4.02 -3.44 6.53
C TYR A 109 -3.91 -1.94 6.29
N VAL A 110 -3.08 -1.29 7.09
CA VAL A 110 -2.92 0.16 7.05
C VAL A 110 -1.81 0.56 6.08
N TRP A 111 -2.14 1.51 5.21
CA TRP A 111 -1.24 2.17 4.30
C TRP A 111 -1.18 3.66 4.63
N GLU A 112 0.01 4.13 4.96
CA GLU A 112 0.30 5.56 4.98
C GLU A 112 0.47 6.06 3.55
N VAL A 113 -0.15 7.18 3.24
CA VAL A 113 0.12 7.94 2.01
C VAL A 113 0.81 9.23 2.42
N ALA A 114 2.03 9.47 1.94
CA ALA A 114 2.85 10.57 2.42
C ALA A 114 3.55 11.34 1.30
N HIS A 115 3.56 12.66 1.42
CA HIS A 115 4.51 13.52 0.74
C HIS A 115 5.59 13.93 1.76
N ASN A 116 6.81 13.47 1.53
CA ASN A 116 7.97 13.83 2.34
C ASN A 116 8.93 14.70 1.52
N PRO A 117 9.05 16.01 1.81
CA PRO A 117 9.89 16.91 1.01
C PRO A 117 11.38 16.61 1.15
N ASP A 118 11.80 15.91 2.21
CA ASP A 118 13.22 15.58 2.46
C ASP A 118 13.66 14.28 1.79
N TRP A 119 12.72 13.45 1.35
CA TRP A 119 13.04 12.18 0.69
C TRP A 119 12.91 12.33 -0.83
N ARG A 120 13.91 11.84 -1.53
CA ARG A 120 13.87 11.85 -2.99
C ARG A 120 13.00 10.71 -3.50
N LEU A 121 11.91 11.06 -4.20
CA LEU A 121 11.10 10.12 -4.96
C LEU A 121 11.50 10.26 -6.45
N ALA A 122 12.15 9.22 -6.99
CA ALA A 122 12.59 9.20 -8.38
C ALA A 122 11.43 8.96 -9.36
N ASP A 123 11.68 9.14 -10.65
CA ASP A 123 10.65 8.98 -11.70
C ASP A 123 10.11 7.54 -11.77
N ASP A 124 10.93 6.56 -11.44
CA ASP A 124 10.55 5.14 -11.37
C ASP A 124 9.80 4.77 -10.07
N GLY A 125 9.59 5.72 -9.16
CA GLY A 125 8.92 5.53 -7.87
C GLY A 125 9.81 5.04 -6.74
N SER A 126 11.10 4.84 -6.97
CA SER A 126 12.03 4.48 -5.90
C SER A 126 12.28 5.65 -4.97
N VAL A 127 12.44 5.35 -3.67
CA VAL A 127 12.70 6.34 -2.62
C VAL A 127 14.14 6.22 -2.15
N SER A 128 14.80 7.37 -1.99
CA SER A 128 16.14 7.45 -1.42
C SER A 128 16.15 8.36 -0.20
N LEU A 129 16.83 7.91 0.83
CA LEU A 129 17.12 8.72 2.02
C LEU A 129 18.11 9.85 1.66
N PRO A 130 18.07 10.98 2.40
CA PRO A 130 19.00 12.08 2.22
C PRO A 130 20.43 11.69 2.53
#